data_f7b421c874deb73f8637d33e64b69279
#
_entry.id   f7b421c874deb73f8637d33e64b69279
#
_cell.length_a   1.000
_cell.length_b   1.000
_cell.length_c   1.000
_cell.angle_alpha   90.00
_cell.angle_beta   90.00
_cell.angle_gamma   90.00
#
_symmetry.space_group_name_H-M   'P 1'
#
loop_
_entity.id
_entity.type
_entity.pdbx_description
1 polymer ?
#
loop_
_entity_poly.entity_id
_entity_poly.type
_entity_poly.pdbx_seq_one_letter_code
_entity_poly.pdbx_strand_id
1 'polypeptide(L)'
;MFDRLFDGSLMPHGHCLLWRWDLLFLHLGGDLMTVVAYSVIPLGIFYFLYKRKDIKFDGLAALFACFIAFCGLSHLAGIVNIWNGYYFIEGAIKFATGLVSIVTAYYLWKLMPVFINIPSITMLEERNKALEELRAQLEEANHSLEEKVKERTLELEQQANTDAVTGVASRFCIMETLNHNCGLFERYGRPFSILMIDVDHFKDVNDTHGHQAGDEVLSLMAECISNNIRSLDAIGRYGGEEFLVILPETPQSIAIDLAERIRTGVEKLSLPFEIEVTCSVGVSTMTQGLSDDGLVSQADHALYTAKRSGRNQVVVFKEGMSEGLQNSSAT
;
A
#
# COMPACT_ATOMS: atom_id res chain seq x y z
N MET A 1 41.86 -38.26 -50.85
CA MET A 1 42.29 -37.52 -49.64
C MET A 1 42.13 -38.38 -48.37
N PHE A 2 41.08 -39.16 -48.24
CA PHE A 2 40.88 -40.08 -47.11
C PHE A 2 41.89 -41.25 -47.06
N ASP A 3 42.36 -41.74 -48.21
CA ASP A 3 43.32 -42.80 -48.27
C ASP A 3 44.72 -42.47 -47.69
N ARG A 4 45.01 -41.14 -47.54
CA ARG A 4 46.27 -40.67 -46.94
C ARG A 4 46.18 -40.50 -45.41
N LEU A 5 44.96 -40.55 -44.82
CA LEU A 5 44.78 -40.38 -43.38
C LEU A 5 45.43 -41.56 -42.58
N PHE A 6 45.34 -42.73 -43.11
CA PHE A 6 45.88 -43.95 -42.49
C PHE A 6 47.08 -44.56 -43.25
N ASP A 7 47.75 -43.75 -44.06
CA ASP A 7 48.98 -44.16 -44.74
C ASP A 7 50.12 -44.28 -43.72
N GLY A 8 50.41 -45.49 -43.32
CA GLY A 8 51.53 -45.90 -42.44
C GLY A 8 52.83 -46.12 -43.15
N SER A 9 52.96 -45.68 -44.40
CA SER A 9 54.18 -45.83 -45.19
C SER A 9 55.40 -45.04 -44.70
N LEU A 10 55.09 -44.02 -43.82
CA LEU A 10 56.14 -43.18 -43.22
C LEU A 10 56.80 -43.90 -42.03
N MET A 11 58.10 -43.60 -41.81
CA MET A 11 58.88 -44.22 -40.75
C MET A 11 58.31 -43.81 -39.34
N PRO A 12 57.99 -44.80 -38.47
CA PRO A 12 57.53 -44.56 -37.10
C PRO A 12 58.54 -43.70 -36.27
N HIS A 13 58.03 -42.85 -35.34
CA HIS A 13 58.85 -41.99 -34.48
C HIS A 13 59.86 -42.79 -33.62
N GLY A 14 59.53 -44.01 -33.23
CA GLY A 14 60.44 -44.94 -32.50
C GLY A 14 61.77 -45.10 -33.16
N HIS A 15 61.84 -45.13 -34.52
CA HIS A 15 63.09 -45.22 -35.27
C HIS A 15 63.94 -43.96 -35.16
N CYS A 16 63.31 -42.78 -35.10
CA CYS A 16 64.02 -41.54 -34.89
C CYS A 16 64.63 -41.43 -33.48
N LEU A 17 64.03 -42.07 -32.51
CA LEU A 17 64.52 -42.20 -31.13
C LEU A 17 65.49 -43.36 -30.95
N LEU A 18 65.87 -44.05 -32.04
CA LEU A 18 66.78 -45.24 -32.02
C LEU A 18 66.32 -46.34 -31.02
N TRP A 19 65.04 -46.43 -30.70
CA TRP A 19 64.47 -47.30 -29.68
C TRP A 19 65.21 -47.26 -28.34
N ARG A 20 65.79 -46.13 -27.97
CA ARG A 20 66.46 -45.95 -26.68
C ARG A 20 65.42 -45.87 -25.58
N TRP A 21 65.50 -46.76 -24.60
CA TRP A 21 64.53 -46.87 -23.50
C TRP A 21 64.39 -45.64 -22.64
N ASP A 22 65.47 -44.93 -22.41
CA ASP A 22 65.49 -43.66 -21.66
C ASP A 22 64.70 -42.57 -22.38
N LEU A 23 64.83 -42.39 -23.66
CA LEU A 23 64.07 -41.45 -24.48
C LEU A 23 62.64 -41.88 -24.66
N LEU A 24 62.37 -43.15 -24.93
CA LEU A 24 61.02 -43.66 -25.04
C LEU A 24 60.23 -43.50 -23.74
N PHE A 25 60.85 -43.78 -22.58
CA PHE A 25 60.18 -43.63 -21.26
C PHE A 25 59.79 -42.16 -21.00
N LEU A 26 60.69 -41.19 -21.33
CA LEU A 26 60.40 -39.76 -21.14
C LEU A 26 59.29 -39.29 -22.09
N HIS A 27 59.33 -39.61 -23.37
CA HIS A 27 58.29 -39.21 -24.33
C HIS A 27 56.98 -39.90 -24.07
N LEU A 28 56.96 -41.23 -24.00
CA LEU A 28 55.72 -41.99 -23.75
C LEU A 28 55.11 -41.69 -22.38
N GLY A 29 55.95 -41.60 -21.34
CA GLY A 29 55.47 -41.28 -19.97
C GLY A 29 54.92 -39.87 -19.88
N GLY A 30 55.59 -38.89 -20.50
CA GLY A 30 55.12 -37.50 -20.55
C GLY A 30 53.80 -37.36 -21.30
N ASP A 31 53.72 -37.95 -22.50
CA ASP A 31 52.51 -37.93 -23.30
C ASP A 31 51.35 -38.65 -22.60
N LEU A 32 51.59 -39.81 -21.95
CA LEU A 32 50.57 -40.56 -21.22
C LEU A 32 50.00 -39.76 -20.06
N MET A 33 50.86 -39.13 -19.25
CA MET A 33 50.41 -38.25 -18.16
C MET A 33 49.57 -37.10 -18.69
N THR A 34 49.97 -36.48 -19.79
CA THR A 34 49.24 -35.39 -20.42
C THR A 34 47.86 -35.84 -20.95
N VAL A 35 47.80 -37.01 -21.62
CA VAL A 35 46.53 -37.61 -22.10
C VAL A 35 45.57 -37.82 -20.93
N VAL A 36 46.06 -38.38 -19.81
CA VAL A 36 45.22 -38.62 -18.63
C VAL A 36 44.71 -37.29 -18.07
N ALA A 37 45.59 -36.32 -17.84
CA ALA A 37 45.21 -35.00 -17.31
C ALA A 37 44.21 -34.29 -18.21
N TYR A 38 44.49 -34.26 -19.53
CA TYR A 38 43.66 -33.55 -20.52
C TYR A 38 42.35 -34.34 -20.88
N SER A 39 42.17 -35.51 -20.40
CA SER A 39 40.90 -36.23 -20.43
C SER A 39 40.04 -35.90 -19.17
N VAL A 40 40.68 -35.82 -18.00
CA VAL A 40 39.99 -35.61 -16.75
C VAL A 40 39.52 -34.15 -16.61
N ILE A 41 40.33 -33.14 -17.02
CA ILE A 41 40.01 -31.74 -16.89
C ILE A 41 38.71 -31.35 -17.63
N PRO A 42 38.51 -31.68 -18.94
CA PRO A 42 37.26 -31.39 -19.64
C PRO A 42 36.04 -32.03 -19.00
N LEU A 43 36.19 -33.28 -18.49
CA LEU A 43 35.11 -33.97 -17.78
C LEU A 43 34.75 -33.23 -16.49
N GLY A 44 35.74 -32.72 -15.75
CA GLY A 44 35.53 -31.91 -14.57
C GLY A 44 34.82 -30.59 -14.90
N ILE A 45 35.23 -29.90 -15.97
CA ILE A 45 34.59 -28.66 -16.45
C ILE A 45 33.14 -28.95 -16.84
N PHE A 46 32.90 -30.03 -17.61
CA PHE A 46 31.55 -30.43 -18.03
C PHE A 46 30.66 -30.77 -16.84
N TYR A 47 31.17 -31.52 -15.85
CA TYR A 47 30.45 -31.82 -14.61
C TYR A 47 30.11 -30.56 -13.83
N PHE A 48 31.04 -29.61 -13.73
CA PHE A 48 30.83 -28.34 -13.05
C PHE A 48 29.73 -27.53 -13.75
N LEU A 49 29.75 -27.38 -15.07
CA LEU A 49 28.72 -26.69 -15.84
C LEU A 49 27.36 -27.38 -15.74
N TYR A 50 27.32 -28.69 -15.71
CA TYR A 50 26.07 -29.43 -15.53
C TYR A 50 25.41 -29.15 -14.17
N LYS A 51 26.23 -28.99 -13.11
CA LYS A 51 25.76 -28.71 -11.74
C LYS A 51 25.41 -27.25 -11.52
N ARG A 52 26.12 -26.32 -12.15
CA ARG A 52 26.04 -24.88 -11.92
C ARG A 52 25.38 -24.17 -13.11
N LYS A 53 24.05 -24.20 -13.15
CA LYS A 53 23.23 -23.54 -14.19
C LYS A 53 23.16 -22.01 -14.08
N ASP A 54 23.71 -21.45 -13.02
CA ASP A 54 23.74 -20.01 -12.71
C ASP A 54 24.91 -19.28 -13.42
N ILE A 55 25.82 -20.00 -14.05
CA ILE A 55 27.00 -19.41 -14.69
C ILE A 55 26.68 -18.96 -16.11
N LYS A 56 26.86 -17.68 -16.39
CA LYS A 56 26.57 -17.09 -17.71
C LYS A 56 27.67 -17.31 -18.77
N PHE A 57 28.71 -18.08 -18.48
CA PHE A 57 29.89 -18.28 -19.33
C PHE A 57 30.01 -19.70 -19.92
N ASP A 58 28.90 -20.39 -20.08
CA ASP A 58 28.85 -21.79 -20.55
C ASP A 58 29.60 -22.01 -21.87
N GLY A 59 29.44 -21.05 -22.82
CA GLY A 59 30.11 -21.14 -24.11
C GLY A 59 31.63 -21.06 -24.04
N LEU A 60 32.17 -20.18 -23.15
CA LEU A 60 33.63 -20.05 -22.98
C LEU A 60 34.21 -21.29 -22.28
N ALA A 61 33.53 -21.80 -21.26
CA ALA A 61 33.93 -22.98 -20.53
C ALA A 61 33.89 -24.23 -21.42
N ALA A 62 32.89 -24.35 -22.29
CA ALA A 62 32.78 -25.39 -23.28
C ALA A 62 33.95 -25.34 -24.33
N LEU A 63 34.27 -24.12 -24.81
CA LEU A 63 35.41 -23.90 -25.70
C LEU A 63 36.74 -24.29 -25.04
N PHE A 64 36.92 -23.96 -23.75
CA PHE A 64 38.10 -24.37 -22.98
C PHE A 64 38.19 -25.87 -22.83
N ALA A 65 37.07 -26.54 -22.52
CA ALA A 65 36.99 -27.98 -22.42
C ALA A 65 37.34 -28.66 -23.79
N CYS A 66 36.81 -28.15 -24.90
CA CYS A 66 37.14 -28.60 -26.25
C CYS A 66 38.64 -28.42 -26.57
N PHE A 67 39.20 -27.24 -26.28
CA PHE A 67 40.62 -26.96 -26.48
C PHE A 67 41.51 -28.01 -25.75
N ILE A 68 41.24 -28.23 -24.45
CA ILE A 68 42.01 -29.19 -23.66
C ILE A 68 41.84 -30.61 -24.19
N ALA A 69 40.63 -31.00 -24.59
CA ALA A 69 40.37 -32.32 -25.18
C ALA A 69 41.17 -32.53 -26.49
N PHE A 70 41.20 -31.53 -27.37
CA PHE A 70 41.99 -31.58 -28.60
C PHE A 70 43.49 -31.63 -28.33
N CYS A 71 43.99 -30.92 -27.31
CA CYS A 71 45.38 -31.05 -26.86
C CYS A 71 45.68 -32.50 -26.40
N GLY A 72 44.80 -33.10 -25.58
CA GLY A 72 44.93 -34.50 -25.15
C GLY A 72 44.95 -35.48 -26.34
N LEU A 73 44.07 -35.26 -27.34
CA LEU A 73 44.03 -36.07 -28.55
C LEU A 73 45.31 -35.93 -29.38
N SER A 74 45.94 -34.76 -29.42
CA SER A 74 47.22 -34.54 -30.08
C SER A 74 48.37 -35.35 -29.45
N HIS A 75 48.39 -35.42 -28.09
CA HIS A 75 49.36 -36.28 -27.38
C HIS A 75 49.10 -37.76 -27.58
N LEU A 76 47.81 -38.18 -27.60
CA LEU A 76 47.44 -39.54 -27.90
C LEU A 76 47.91 -39.94 -29.32
N ALA A 77 47.74 -39.06 -30.32
CA ALA A 77 48.23 -39.28 -31.66
C ALA A 77 49.77 -39.39 -31.70
N GLY A 78 50.48 -38.59 -30.89
CA GLY A 78 51.93 -38.69 -30.72
C GLY A 78 52.37 -40.05 -30.18
N ILE A 79 51.69 -40.59 -29.17
CA ILE A 79 51.90 -41.94 -28.61
C ILE A 79 51.74 -42.99 -29.70
N VAL A 80 50.66 -42.94 -30.48
CA VAL A 80 50.40 -43.91 -31.57
C VAL A 80 51.49 -43.85 -32.64
N ASN A 81 52.01 -42.67 -32.94
CA ASN A 81 53.06 -42.43 -33.95
C ASN A 81 54.46 -42.91 -33.52
N ILE A 82 54.66 -43.30 -32.27
CA ILE A 82 55.87 -43.99 -31.84
C ILE A 82 56.01 -45.34 -32.58
N TRP A 83 54.90 -46.06 -32.83
CA TRP A 83 54.88 -47.36 -33.50
C TRP A 83 54.36 -47.28 -34.93
N ASN A 84 53.55 -46.27 -35.28
CA ASN A 84 52.92 -46.14 -36.60
C ASN A 84 53.12 -44.75 -37.15
N GLY A 85 53.41 -44.65 -38.46
CA GLY A 85 53.69 -43.35 -39.10
C GLY A 85 52.49 -42.57 -39.55
N TYR A 86 51.45 -42.44 -38.73
CA TYR A 86 50.17 -41.76 -39.06
C TYR A 86 50.26 -40.21 -38.91
N TYR A 87 51.28 -39.60 -39.47
CA TYR A 87 51.58 -38.15 -39.33
C TYR A 87 50.49 -37.26 -39.91
N PHE A 88 49.77 -37.72 -40.93
CA PHE A 88 48.69 -36.92 -41.52
C PHE A 88 47.55 -36.68 -40.51
N ILE A 89 47.15 -37.74 -39.74
CA ILE A 89 46.15 -37.62 -38.69
C ILE A 89 46.63 -36.72 -37.57
N GLU A 90 47.88 -36.89 -37.12
CA GLU A 90 48.47 -36.04 -36.10
C GLU A 90 48.54 -34.56 -36.57
N GLY A 91 48.92 -34.31 -37.82
CA GLY A 91 48.90 -32.95 -38.39
C GLY A 91 47.52 -32.36 -38.46
N ALA A 92 46.50 -33.13 -38.83
CA ALA A 92 45.11 -32.69 -38.86
C ALA A 92 44.60 -32.33 -37.46
N ILE A 93 44.90 -33.16 -36.43
CA ILE A 93 44.56 -32.89 -35.04
C ILE A 93 45.24 -31.61 -34.52
N LYS A 94 46.55 -31.46 -34.78
CA LYS A 94 47.31 -30.24 -34.41
C LYS A 94 46.77 -29.00 -35.08
N PHE A 95 46.36 -29.09 -36.36
CA PHE A 95 45.74 -27.93 -37.06
C PHE A 95 44.37 -27.59 -36.42
N ALA A 96 43.54 -28.58 -36.15
CA ALA A 96 42.23 -28.38 -35.47
C ALA A 96 42.44 -27.76 -34.07
N THR A 97 43.40 -28.26 -33.29
CA THR A 97 43.78 -27.71 -31.98
C THR A 97 44.18 -26.24 -32.10
N GLY A 98 44.97 -25.87 -33.11
CA GLY A 98 45.38 -24.49 -33.38
C GLY A 98 44.18 -23.58 -33.67
N LEU A 99 43.23 -24.00 -34.48
CA LEU A 99 41.98 -23.26 -34.73
C LEU A 99 41.17 -23.03 -33.47
N VAL A 100 40.91 -24.10 -32.68
CA VAL A 100 40.17 -23.99 -31.41
C VAL A 100 40.92 -23.06 -30.45
N SER A 101 42.26 -23.11 -30.38
CA SER A 101 43.05 -22.22 -29.54
C SER A 101 42.87 -20.75 -29.88
N ILE A 102 42.90 -20.38 -31.19
CA ILE A 102 42.72 -19.02 -31.66
C ILE A 102 41.33 -18.50 -31.29
N VAL A 103 40.30 -19.30 -31.53
CA VAL A 103 38.92 -18.97 -31.19
C VAL A 103 38.74 -18.76 -29.67
N THR A 104 39.32 -19.68 -28.89
CA THR A 104 39.27 -19.59 -27.41
C THR A 104 39.98 -18.34 -26.90
N ALA A 105 41.17 -18.03 -27.45
CA ALA A 105 41.90 -16.81 -27.08
C ALA A 105 41.13 -15.55 -27.43
N TYR A 106 40.50 -15.47 -28.60
CA TYR A 106 39.64 -14.36 -29.00
C TYR A 106 38.50 -14.13 -28.05
N TYR A 107 37.74 -15.17 -27.70
CA TYR A 107 36.62 -15.08 -26.77
C TYR A 107 37.07 -14.70 -25.35
N LEU A 108 38.21 -15.26 -24.88
CA LEU A 108 38.79 -14.89 -23.59
C LEU A 108 39.13 -13.39 -23.55
N TRP A 109 39.78 -12.88 -24.60
CA TRP A 109 40.10 -11.46 -24.67
C TRP A 109 38.89 -10.56 -24.69
N LYS A 110 37.85 -10.94 -25.45
CA LYS A 110 36.59 -10.23 -25.54
C LYS A 110 35.84 -10.18 -24.20
N LEU A 111 35.94 -11.21 -23.38
CA LEU A 111 35.28 -11.32 -22.08
C LEU A 111 36.11 -10.75 -20.92
N MET A 112 37.39 -10.42 -21.14
CA MET A 112 38.28 -9.90 -20.11
C MET A 112 37.71 -8.67 -19.37
N PRO A 113 37.09 -7.65 -20.03
CA PRO A 113 36.49 -6.52 -19.32
C PRO A 113 35.35 -6.93 -18.36
N VAL A 114 34.63 -8.00 -18.70
CA VAL A 114 33.54 -8.51 -17.84
C VAL A 114 34.11 -9.16 -16.58
N PHE A 115 35.20 -9.94 -16.72
CA PHE A 115 35.86 -10.57 -15.59
C PHE A 115 36.49 -9.57 -14.63
N ILE A 116 37.10 -8.48 -15.17
CA ILE A 116 37.70 -7.42 -14.36
C ILE A 116 36.64 -6.68 -13.54
N ASN A 117 35.42 -6.55 -14.07
CA ASN A 117 34.32 -5.82 -13.42
C ASN A 117 33.47 -6.70 -12.47
N ILE A 118 33.82 -7.97 -12.29
CA ILE A 118 33.16 -8.82 -11.27
C ILE A 118 33.51 -8.27 -9.88
N PRO A 119 32.53 -7.85 -9.07
CA PRO A 119 32.80 -7.32 -7.74
C PRO A 119 33.44 -8.39 -6.86
N SER A 120 34.40 -7.97 -6.05
CA SER A 120 35.01 -8.87 -5.06
C SER A 120 33.99 -9.28 -3.99
N ILE A 121 34.24 -10.41 -3.34
CA ILE A 121 33.39 -10.90 -2.24
C ILE A 121 33.28 -9.84 -1.14
N THR A 122 34.40 -9.18 -0.81
CA THR A 122 34.44 -8.13 0.21
C THR A 122 33.53 -6.94 -0.16
N MET A 123 33.54 -6.51 -1.44
CA MET A 123 32.67 -5.44 -1.91
C MET A 123 31.18 -5.83 -1.88
N LEU A 124 30.87 -7.09 -2.11
CA LEU A 124 29.49 -7.63 -2.00
C LEU A 124 29.03 -7.68 -0.54
N GLU A 125 29.91 -8.09 0.37
CA GLU A 125 29.64 -8.11 1.83
C GLU A 125 29.41 -6.70 2.36
N GLU A 126 30.26 -5.72 1.98
CA GLU A 126 30.07 -4.32 2.36
C GLU A 126 28.74 -3.75 1.85
N ARG A 127 28.39 -4.04 0.59
CA ARG A 127 27.11 -3.58 0.02
C ARG A 127 25.91 -4.26 0.71
N ASN A 128 26.01 -5.54 1.03
CA ASN A 128 24.94 -6.23 1.75
C ASN A 128 24.74 -5.64 3.15
N LYS A 129 25.84 -5.36 3.86
CA LYS A 129 25.77 -4.72 5.19
C LYS A 129 25.14 -3.33 5.11
N ALA A 130 25.56 -2.50 4.13
CA ALA A 130 24.96 -1.18 3.92
C ALA A 130 23.47 -1.25 3.55
N LEU A 131 23.06 -2.28 2.79
CA LEU A 131 21.64 -2.54 2.46
C LEU A 131 20.82 -2.94 3.69
N GLU A 132 21.37 -3.75 4.58
CA GLU A 132 20.71 -4.13 5.84
C GLU A 132 20.54 -2.94 6.78
N GLU A 133 21.58 -2.11 6.92
CA GLU A 133 21.51 -0.87 7.69
C GLU A 133 20.46 0.10 7.13
N LEU A 134 20.42 0.29 5.80
CA LEU A 134 19.42 1.15 5.15
C LEU A 134 18.00 0.60 5.29
N ARG A 135 17.83 -0.73 5.22
CA ARG A 135 16.53 -1.37 5.49
C ARG A 135 16.04 -1.12 6.90
N ALA A 136 16.91 -1.30 7.89
CA ALA A 136 16.56 -1.04 9.28
C ALA A 136 16.12 0.42 9.50
N GLN A 137 16.86 1.38 8.92
CA GLN A 137 16.49 2.81 8.98
C GLN A 137 15.15 3.09 8.29
N LEU A 138 14.87 2.44 7.16
CA LEU A 138 13.61 2.60 6.44
C LEU A 138 12.42 2.03 7.23
N GLU A 139 12.59 0.88 7.87
CA GLU A 139 11.57 0.26 8.72
C GLU A 139 11.25 1.14 9.94
N GLU A 140 12.28 1.70 10.60
CA GLU A 140 12.10 2.63 11.72
C GLU A 140 11.40 3.92 11.28
N ALA A 141 11.80 4.50 10.14
CA ALA A 141 11.16 5.69 9.58
C ALA A 141 9.69 5.45 9.20
N ASN A 142 9.38 4.30 8.59
CA ASN A 142 8.00 3.91 8.27
C ASN A 142 7.15 3.75 9.52
N HIS A 143 7.65 3.08 10.56
CA HIS A 143 6.92 2.92 11.80
C HIS A 143 6.60 4.28 12.46
N SER A 144 7.60 5.17 12.54
CA SER A 144 7.40 6.54 13.05
C SER A 144 6.39 7.34 12.22
N LEU A 145 6.38 7.15 10.89
CA LEU A 145 5.41 7.82 10.02
C LEU A 145 3.99 7.29 10.23
N GLU A 146 3.82 5.97 10.36
CA GLU A 146 2.51 5.35 10.64
C GLU A 146 1.93 5.84 11.98
N GLU A 147 2.75 5.96 13.02
CA GLU A 147 2.31 6.52 14.30
C GLU A 147 1.84 7.98 14.16
N LYS A 148 2.61 8.82 13.45
CA LYS A 148 2.22 10.22 13.20
C LYS A 148 0.95 10.34 12.36
N VAL A 149 0.77 9.49 11.35
CA VAL A 149 -0.45 9.47 10.52
C VAL A 149 -1.64 9.11 11.40
N LYS A 150 -1.51 8.09 12.25
CA LYS A 150 -2.58 7.68 13.18
C LYS A 150 -2.94 8.78 14.16
N GLU A 151 -1.95 9.44 14.77
CA GLU A 151 -2.16 10.56 15.68
C GLU A 151 -2.90 11.73 14.98
N ARG A 152 -2.42 12.14 13.82
CA ARG A 152 -3.05 13.21 13.03
C ARG A 152 -4.45 12.87 12.55
N THR A 153 -4.70 11.61 12.21
CA THR A 153 -6.05 11.17 11.82
C THR A 153 -7.01 11.28 12.98
N LEU A 154 -6.61 10.85 14.20
CA LEU A 154 -7.41 11.01 15.40
C LEU A 154 -7.68 12.47 15.77
N GLU A 155 -6.68 13.34 15.64
CA GLU A 155 -6.85 14.77 15.86
C GLU A 155 -7.85 15.39 14.86
N LEU A 156 -7.74 15.04 13.57
CA LEU A 156 -8.65 15.52 12.52
C LEU A 156 -10.08 14.98 12.72
N GLU A 157 -10.23 13.71 13.10
CA GLU A 157 -11.54 13.12 13.43
C GLU A 157 -12.17 13.84 14.63
N GLN A 158 -11.40 14.12 15.68
CA GLN A 158 -11.91 14.89 16.84
C GLN A 158 -12.33 16.31 16.43
N GLN A 159 -11.53 16.99 15.61
CA GLN A 159 -11.86 18.33 15.11
C GLN A 159 -13.10 18.33 14.17
N ALA A 160 -13.27 17.25 13.39
CA ALA A 160 -14.42 17.11 12.50
C ALA A 160 -15.72 16.73 13.24
N ASN A 161 -15.62 16.03 14.37
CA ASN A 161 -16.77 15.48 15.09
C ASN A 161 -17.41 16.44 16.09
N THR A 162 -16.70 17.49 16.50
CA THR A 162 -17.21 18.49 17.47
C THR A 162 -17.27 19.88 16.86
N ASP A 163 -18.33 20.63 17.17
CA ASP A 163 -18.43 22.05 16.84
C ASP A 163 -17.58 22.87 17.80
N ALA A 164 -16.70 23.71 17.25
CA ALA A 164 -15.70 24.45 18.03
C ALA A 164 -16.30 25.52 18.96
N VAL A 165 -17.50 26.03 18.66
CA VAL A 165 -18.17 27.06 19.46
C VAL A 165 -18.98 26.46 20.61
N THR A 166 -19.70 25.39 20.32
CA THR A 166 -20.68 24.82 21.24
C THR A 166 -20.20 23.56 21.97
N GLY A 167 -19.13 22.91 21.48
CA GLY A 167 -18.60 21.67 22.04
C GLY A 167 -19.48 20.44 21.84
N VAL A 168 -20.66 20.57 21.22
CA VAL A 168 -21.52 19.42 20.86
C VAL A 168 -21.09 18.80 19.52
N ALA A 169 -21.74 17.73 19.09
CA ALA A 169 -21.42 17.11 17.83
C ALA A 169 -21.53 18.10 16.65
N SER A 170 -20.60 18.00 15.71
CA SER A 170 -20.67 18.75 14.45
C SER A 170 -21.85 18.25 13.60
N ARG A 171 -22.21 19.02 12.56
CA ARG A 171 -23.22 18.60 11.58
C ARG A 171 -22.89 17.24 10.97
N PHE A 172 -21.63 16.97 10.66
CA PHE A 172 -21.20 15.69 10.11
C PHE A 172 -21.49 14.55 11.09
N CYS A 173 -21.06 14.68 12.33
CA CYS A 173 -21.20 13.65 13.35
C CYS A 173 -22.67 13.37 13.72
N ILE A 174 -23.49 14.43 13.84
CA ILE A 174 -24.91 14.24 14.20
C ILE A 174 -25.70 13.60 13.05
N MET A 175 -25.36 13.89 11.79
CA MET A 175 -25.98 13.24 10.64
C MET A 175 -25.57 11.76 10.51
N GLU A 176 -24.33 11.40 10.81
CA GLU A 176 -23.93 9.98 10.91
C GLU A 176 -24.71 9.24 12.00
N THR A 177 -24.88 9.90 13.15
CA THR A 177 -25.70 9.36 14.25
C THR A 177 -27.15 9.17 13.84
N LEU A 178 -27.73 10.09 13.06
CA LEU A 178 -29.07 9.98 12.52
C LEU A 178 -29.19 8.79 11.58
N ASN A 179 -28.28 8.67 10.62
CA ASN A 179 -28.27 7.55 9.65
C ASN A 179 -28.16 6.18 10.37
N HIS A 180 -27.31 6.10 11.40
CA HIS A 180 -27.22 4.90 12.23
C HIS A 180 -28.57 4.53 12.88
N ASN A 181 -29.28 5.52 13.46
CA ASN A 181 -30.60 5.31 14.10
C ASN A 181 -31.68 4.93 13.09
N CYS A 182 -31.66 5.48 11.87
CA CYS A 182 -32.52 5.04 10.76
C CYS A 182 -32.33 3.56 10.45
N GLY A 183 -31.08 3.10 10.33
CA GLY A 183 -30.79 1.67 10.12
C GLY A 183 -31.24 0.77 11.29
N LEU A 184 -31.14 1.24 12.52
CA LEU A 184 -31.69 0.53 13.70
C LEU A 184 -33.24 0.44 13.67
N PHE A 185 -33.88 1.52 13.26
CA PHE A 185 -35.37 1.54 13.11
C PHE A 185 -35.80 0.56 12.02
N GLU A 186 -35.18 0.55 10.86
CA GLU A 186 -35.51 -0.40 9.78
C GLU A 186 -35.33 -1.84 10.22
N ARG A 187 -34.32 -2.14 11.03
CA ARG A 187 -34.01 -3.50 11.45
C ARG A 187 -34.88 -3.99 12.63
N TYR A 188 -35.16 -3.11 13.58
CA TYR A 188 -35.77 -3.50 14.86
C TYR A 188 -37.14 -2.88 15.10
N GLY A 189 -37.59 -1.90 14.33
CA GLY A 189 -38.87 -1.22 14.47
C GLY A 189 -38.99 -0.36 15.73
N ARG A 190 -37.89 -0.02 16.40
CA ARG A 190 -37.88 0.78 17.62
C ARG A 190 -38.16 2.23 17.30
N PRO A 191 -39.15 2.91 17.90
CA PRO A 191 -39.46 4.29 17.56
C PRO A 191 -38.31 5.21 17.96
N PHE A 192 -37.98 6.19 17.13
CA PHE A 192 -37.13 7.28 17.53
C PHE A 192 -37.64 8.61 16.96
N SER A 193 -37.34 9.69 17.65
CA SER A 193 -37.78 11.04 17.29
C SER A 193 -36.55 11.96 17.15
N ILE A 194 -36.72 13.04 16.39
CA ILE A 194 -35.75 14.13 16.31
C ILE A 194 -36.39 15.47 16.68
N LEU A 195 -35.55 16.37 17.21
CA LEU A 195 -35.90 17.76 17.44
C LEU A 195 -35.00 18.62 16.59
N MET A 196 -35.58 19.49 15.77
CA MET A 196 -34.85 20.60 15.14
C MET A 196 -35.12 21.88 15.95
N ILE A 197 -34.08 22.47 16.50
CA ILE A 197 -34.17 23.57 17.45
C ILE A 197 -33.40 24.75 16.85
N ASP A 198 -33.99 25.97 16.94
CA ASP A 198 -33.36 27.17 16.42
C ASP A 198 -33.55 28.31 17.43
N VAL A 199 -32.50 29.13 17.57
CA VAL A 199 -32.51 30.33 18.45
C VAL A 199 -33.32 31.42 17.83
N ASP A 200 -34.41 31.81 18.48
CA ASP A 200 -35.24 32.88 17.98
C ASP A 200 -34.51 34.25 18.01
N HIS A 201 -34.58 34.99 16.89
CA HIS A 201 -33.96 36.32 16.75
C HIS A 201 -32.43 36.34 16.96
N PHE A 202 -31.73 35.24 16.69
CA PHE A 202 -30.28 35.14 16.88
C PHE A 202 -29.49 36.22 16.11
N LYS A 203 -29.97 36.60 14.93
CA LYS A 203 -29.37 37.69 14.15
C LYS A 203 -29.42 39.00 14.91
N ASP A 204 -30.51 39.31 15.57
CA ASP A 204 -30.66 40.57 16.35
C ASP A 204 -29.70 40.59 17.54
N VAL A 205 -29.42 39.41 18.15
CA VAL A 205 -28.39 39.26 19.20
C VAL A 205 -27.00 39.61 18.63
N ASN A 206 -26.64 39.04 17.49
CA ASN A 206 -25.35 39.32 16.85
C ASN A 206 -25.21 40.78 16.41
N ASP A 207 -26.27 41.37 15.83
CA ASP A 207 -26.26 42.73 15.34
C ASP A 207 -26.19 43.77 16.50
N THR A 208 -26.72 43.42 17.68
CA THR A 208 -26.74 44.31 18.84
C THR A 208 -25.54 44.16 19.76
N HIS A 209 -25.10 42.92 20.02
CA HIS A 209 -24.10 42.58 21.03
C HIS A 209 -22.78 42.02 20.44
N GLY A 210 -22.75 41.82 19.12
CA GLY A 210 -21.59 41.28 18.41
C GLY A 210 -21.52 39.74 18.40
N HIS A 211 -20.70 39.19 17.50
CA HIS A 211 -20.60 37.75 17.30
C HIS A 211 -20.10 36.97 18.52
N GLN A 212 -19.25 37.58 19.37
CA GLN A 212 -18.77 36.91 20.59
C GLN A 212 -19.91 36.64 21.58
N ALA A 213 -20.85 37.56 21.72
CA ALA A 213 -22.05 37.40 22.54
C ALA A 213 -22.97 36.32 21.94
N GLY A 214 -23.10 36.28 20.61
CA GLY A 214 -23.81 35.21 19.91
C GLY A 214 -23.19 33.83 20.14
N ASP A 215 -21.87 33.72 20.07
CA ASP A 215 -21.15 32.44 20.33
C ASP A 215 -21.39 31.97 21.79
N GLU A 216 -21.41 32.90 22.76
CA GLU A 216 -21.69 32.56 24.16
C GLU A 216 -23.15 32.09 24.35
N VAL A 217 -24.13 32.75 23.68
CA VAL A 217 -25.53 32.30 23.65
C VAL A 217 -25.65 30.88 23.09
N LEU A 218 -24.97 30.57 21.96
CA LEU A 218 -24.99 29.24 21.38
C LEU A 218 -24.37 28.20 22.31
N SER A 219 -23.27 28.52 22.98
CA SER A 219 -22.61 27.62 23.94
C SER A 219 -23.52 27.31 25.14
N LEU A 220 -24.13 28.33 25.75
CA LEU A 220 -25.05 28.17 26.88
C LEU A 220 -26.33 27.41 26.48
N MET A 221 -26.83 27.65 25.27
CA MET A 221 -27.96 26.90 24.74
C MET A 221 -27.62 25.43 24.53
N ALA A 222 -26.46 25.11 23.97
CA ALA A 222 -25.97 23.76 23.79
C ALA A 222 -25.84 23.04 25.15
N GLU A 223 -25.32 23.71 26.16
CA GLU A 223 -25.25 23.22 27.54
C GLU A 223 -26.63 22.96 28.12
N CYS A 224 -27.56 23.90 27.94
CA CYS A 224 -28.94 23.74 28.40
C CYS A 224 -29.61 22.53 27.75
N ILE A 225 -29.45 22.32 26.44
CA ILE A 225 -30.02 21.17 25.75
C ILE A 225 -29.36 19.88 26.27
N SER A 226 -28.05 19.86 26.37
CA SER A 226 -27.26 18.68 26.82
C SER A 226 -27.68 18.24 28.23
N ASN A 227 -27.95 19.19 29.13
CA ASN A 227 -28.38 18.91 30.51
C ASN A 227 -29.81 18.39 30.59
N ASN A 228 -30.62 18.56 29.54
CA ASN A 228 -32.00 18.09 29.47
C ASN A 228 -32.20 16.75 28.78
N ILE A 229 -31.18 16.24 28.06
CA ILE A 229 -31.24 14.99 27.34
C ILE A 229 -30.54 13.86 28.12
N ARG A 230 -30.78 12.60 27.73
CA ARG A 230 -30.19 11.42 28.35
C ARG A 230 -28.83 11.11 27.70
N SER A 231 -28.02 10.27 28.35
CA SER A 231 -26.72 9.83 27.81
C SER A 231 -26.81 9.03 26.49
N LEU A 232 -27.98 8.47 26.17
CA LEU A 232 -28.24 7.76 24.91
C LEU A 232 -28.74 8.68 23.80
N ASP A 233 -29.21 9.87 24.15
CA ASP A 233 -29.65 10.90 23.22
C ASP A 233 -28.42 11.62 22.66
N ALA A 234 -28.54 12.18 21.48
CA ALA A 234 -27.45 12.91 20.84
C ALA A 234 -27.88 14.34 20.49
N ILE A 235 -26.96 15.30 20.65
CA ILE A 235 -27.12 16.68 20.20
C ILE A 235 -25.97 17.05 19.29
N GLY A 236 -26.27 17.80 18.22
CA GLY A 236 -25.27 18.40 17.34
C GLY A 236 -25.73 19.74 16.80
N ARG A 237 -24.75 20.57 16.43
CA ARG A 237 -25.00 21.83 15.74
C ARG A 237 -25.22 21.53 14.26
N TYR A 238 -26.45 21.75 13.79
CA TYR A 238 -26.85 21.41 12.42
C TYR A 238 -26.55 22.56 11.44
N GLY A 239 -26.70 23.81 11.90
CA GLY A 239 -26.47 25.03 11.11
C GLY A 239 -25.90 26.15 11.97
N GLY A 240 -26.00 27.39 11.49
CA GLY A 240 -25.47 28.56 12.20
C GLY A 240 -26.00 28.69 13.64
N GLU A 241 -27.31 28.68 13.79
CA GLU A 241 -28.05 28.81 15.06
C GLU A 241 -28.98 27.61 15.31
N GLU A 242 -28.83 26.54 14.51
CA GLU A 242 -29.70 25.39 14.53
C GLU A 242 -29.03 24.20 15.19
N PHE A 243 -29.78 23.50 16.03
CA PHE A 243 -29.37 22.27 16.72
C PHE A 243 -30.30 21.14 16.34
N LEU A 244 -29.70 19.95 16.09
CA LEU A 244 -30.42 18.70 15.89
C LEU A 244 -30.23 17.81 17.11
N VAL A 245 -31.35 17.34 17.69
CA VAL A 245 -31.35 16.39 18.80
C VAL A 245 -31.97 15.10 18.30
N ILE A 246 -31.29 13.97 18.54
CA ILE A 246 -31.75 12.62 18.19
C ILE A 246 -32.12 11.89 19.48
N LEU A 247 -33.30 11.33 19.52
CA LEU A 247 -33.90 10.68 20.68
C LEU A 247 -34.19 9.21 20.37
N PRO A 248 -33.24 8.29 20.54
CA PRO A 248 -33.46 6.87 20.34
C PRO A 248 -34.54 6.33 21.27
N GLU A 249 -35.28 5.33 20.81
CA GLU A 249 -36.35 4.63 21.56
C GLU A 249 -37.39 5.57 22.22
N THR A 250 -37.63 6.73 21.55
CA THR A 250 -38.47 7.79 22.09
C THR A 250 -39.65 8.05 21.14
N PRO A 251 -40.87 7.74 21.55
CA PRO A 251 -42.07 8.04 20.78
C PRO A 251 -42.42 9.53 20.83
N GLN A 252 -43.24 9.98 19.88
CA GLN A 252 -43.58 11.38 19.67
C GLN A 252 -44.05 12.09 20.94
N SER A 253 -44.89 11.46 21.78
CA SER A 253 -45.43 12.10 23.01
C SER A 253 -44.30 12.49 23.98
N ILE A 254 -43.34 11.59 24.19
CA ILE A 254 -42.20 11.83 25.07
C ILE A 254 -41.22 12.88 24.46
N ALA A 255 -41.09 12.89 23.14
CA ALA A 255 -40.26 13.88 22.43
C ALA A 255 -40.84 15.30 22.58
N ILE A 256 -42.18 15.44 22.56
CA ILE A 256 -42.86 16.71 22.79
C ILE A 256 -42.59 17.22 24.21
N ASP A 257 -42.75 16.37 25.23
CA ASP A 257 -42.52 16.73 26.64
C ASP A 257 -41.05 17.17 26.84
N LEU A 258 -40.11 16.50 26.20
CA LEU A 258 -38.72 16.90 26.25
C LEU A 258 -38.45 18.22 25.51
N ALA A 259 -39.04 18.41 24.33
CA ALA A 259 -38.94 19.64 23.56
C ALA A 259 -39.45 20.86 24.36
N GLU A 260 -40.60 20.73 25.04
CA GLU A 260 -41.14 21.81 25.92
C GLU A 260 -40.28 22.06 27.15
N ARG A 261 -39.65 20.99 27.70
CA ARG A 261 -38.70 21.14 28.80
C ARG A 261 -37.45 21.93 28.36
N ILE A 262 -36.92 21.63 27.17
CA ILE A 262 -35.78 22.34 26.57
C ILE A 262 -36.18 23.81 26.32
N ARG A 263 -37.30 24.04 25.62
CA ARG A 263 -37.79 25.39 25.32
C ARG A 263 -37.91 26.23 26.57
N THR A 264 -38.55 25.73 27.61
CA THR A 264 -38.72 26.45 28.90
C THR A 264 -37.40 26.58 29.67
N GLY A 265 -36.46 25.68 29.46
CA GLY A 265 -35.09 25.76 29.98
C GLY A 265 -34.33 26.93 29.34
N VAL A 266 -34.39 27.02 28.00
CA VAL A 266 -33.76 28.11 27.24
C VAL A 266 -34.34 29.46 27.61
N GLU A 267 -35.68 29.59 27.70
CA GLU A 267 -36.39 30.84 28.11
C GLU A 267 -35.96 31.32 29.50
N LYS A 268 -35.45 30.45 30.37
CA LYS A 268 -34.99 30.77 31.73
C LYS A 268 -33.48 30.93 31.87
N LEU A 269 -32.74 30.82 30.77
CA LEU A 269 -31.29 30.99 30.82
C LEU A 269 -30.93 32.39 31.27
N SER A 270 -30.03 32.48 32.25
CA SER A 270 -29.37 33.74 32.61
C SER A 270 -28.22 33.98 31.66
N LEU A 271 -28.47 34.78 30.64
CA LEU A 271 -27.47 35.10 29.62
C LEU A 271 -26.69 36.37 29.99
N PRO A 272 -25.45 36.53 29.56
CA PRO A 272 -24.71 37.77 29.72
C PRO A 272 -25.39 38.95 29.01
N PHE A 273 -25.08 40.17 29.42
CA PHE A 273 -25.61 41.42 28.84
C PHE A 273 -27.14 41.59 28.90
N GLU A 274 -27.81 40.94 29.86
CA GLU A 274 -29.27 40.96 30.00
C GLU A 274 -30.04 40.53 28.72
N ILE A 275 -29.42 39.67 27.92
CA ILE A 275 -30.01 39.15 26.71
C ILE A 275 -31.10 38.13 27.07
N GLU A 276 -32.29 38.30 26.55
CA GLU A 276 -33.37 37.31 26.62
C GLU A 276 -33.47 36.60 25.27
N VAL A 277 -33.36 35.27 25.27
CA VAL A 277 -33.55 34.47 24.08
C VAL A 277 -34.59 33.38 24.33
N THR A 278 -35.29 33.05 23.27
CA THR A 278 -36.18 31.90 23.21
C THR A 278 -35.74 30.97 22.09
N CYS A 279 -36.33 29.81 22.02
CA CYS A 279 -36.13 28.90 20.91
C CYS A 279 -37.43 28.35 20.36
N SER A 280 -37.45 28.14 19.07
CA SER A 280 -38.51 27.42 18.38
C SER A 280 -38.04 25.97 18.14
N VAL A 281 -38.97 25.00 18.27
CA VAL A 281 -38.66 23.60 18.16
C VAL A 281 -39.61 22.88 17.18
N GLY A 282 -39.06 22.21 16.20
CA GLY A 282 -39.78 21.30 15.32
C GLY A 282 -39.55 19.84 15.73
N VAL A 283 -40.61 19.08 15.88
CA VAL A 283 -40.53 17.63 16.28
C VAL A 283 -40.98 16.76 15.12
N SER A 284 -40.20 15.74 14.81
CA SER A 284 -40.59 14.67 13.88
C SER A 284 -40.23 13.31 14.48
N THR A 285 -41.03 12.30 14.13
CA THR A 285 -40.84 10.92 14.61
C THR A 285 -40.74 10.00 13.39
N MET A 286 -39.79 9.09 13.44
CA MET A 286 -39.50 8.15 12.34
C MET A 286 -40.70 7.25 12.10
N THR A 287 -41.09 7.08 10.85
CA THR A 287 -42.14 6.22 10.38
C THR A 287 -41.64 5.30 9.27
N GLN A 288 -42.34 4.21 9.04
CA GLN A 288 -41.95 3.23 8.04
C GLN A 288 -41.91 3.83 6.63
N GLY A 289 -40.79 3.64 5.90
CA GLY A 289 -40.63 4.15 4.56
C GLY A 289 -40.15 5.61 4.47
N LEU A 290 -39.93 6.28 5.60
CA LEU A 290 -39.35 7.62 5.64
C LEU A 290 -37.82 7.53 5.62
N SER A 291 -37.16 8.34 4.78
CA SER A 291 -35.70 8.46 4.76
C SER A 291 -35.22 9.42 5.86
N ASP A 292 -33.92 9.38 6.14
CA ASP A 292 -33.23 10.32 7.04
C ASP A 292 -33.42 11.78 6.60
N ASP A 293 -33.22 12.09 5.32
CA ASP A 293 -33.49 13.42 4.75
C ASP A 293 -34.98 13.80 4.88
N GLY A 294 -35.86 12.83 4.67
CA GLY A 294 -37.30 13.04 4.84
C GLY A 294 -37.67 13.37 6.29
N LEU A 295 -37.06 12.70 7.27
CA LEU A 295 -37.28 12.95 8.69
C LEU A 295 -36.80 14.34 9.10
N VAL A 296 -35.60 14.74 8.63
CA VAL A 296 -35.04 16.08 8.87
C VAL A 296 -35.94 17.15 8.22
N SER A 297 -36.37 16.92 6.97
CA SER A 297 -37.27 17.85 6.28
C SER A 297 -38.60 18.04 7.02
N GLN A 298 -39.16 16.98 7.60
CA GLN A 298 -40.36 17.08 8.42
C GLN A 298 -40.15 17.92 9.67
N ALA A 299 -39.02 17.73 10.38
CA ALA A 299 -38.67 18.49 11.56
C ALA A 299 -38.45 19.97 11.21
N ASP A 300 -37.82 20.26 10.08
CA ASP A 300 -37.60 21.62 9.58
C ASP A 300 -38.91 22.32 9.22
N HIS A 301 -39.87 21.65 8.57
CA HIS A 301 -41.19 22.16 8.28
C HIS A 301 -41.97 22.50 9.58
N ALA A 302 -41.84 21.67 10.60
CA ALA A 302 -42.45 21.93 11.91
C ALA A 302 -41.79 23.12 12.59
N LEU A 303 -40.46 23.23 12.55
CA LEU A 303 -39.72 24.38 13.06
C LEU A 303 -40.11 25.69 12.36
N TYR A 304 -40.19 25.67 11.02
CA TYR A 304 -40.62 26.82 10.24
C TYR A 304 -42.04 27.27 10.66
N THR A 305 -42.94 26.31 10.89
CA THR A 305 -44.30 26.59 11.38
C THR A 305 -44.27 27.25 12.78
N ALA A 306 -43.40 26.78 13.68
CA ALA A 306 -43.18 27.36 14.99
C ALA A 306 -42.74 28.82 14.88
N LYS A 307 -41.73 29.09 14.01
CA LYS A 307 -41.23 30.45 13.76
C LYS A 307 -42.31 31.42 13.22
N ARG A 308 -43.18 30.92 12.32
CA ARG A 308 -44.26 31.72 11.73
C ARG A 308 -45.43 31.94 12.66
N SER A 309 -45.71 31.03 13.59
CA SER A 309 -46.84 31.08 14.53
C SER A 309 -46.56 31.89 15.81
N GLY A 310 -45.44 32.63 15.85
CA GLY A 310 -45.12 33.55 16.96
C GLY A 310 -43.85 33.17 17.73
N ARG A 311 -43.08 32.15 17.26
CA ARG A 311 -41.84 31.66 17.90
C ARG A 311 -42.08 31.12 19.31
N ASN A 312 -41.01 30.85 20.06
CA ASN A 312 -41.02 30.35 21.44
C ASN A 312 -42.06 29.24 21.68
N GLN A 313 -42.09 28.24 20.80
CA GLN A 313 -43.06 27.12 20.85
C GLN A 313 -42.52 25.86 20.23
N VAL A 314 -43.16 24.76 20.60
CA VAL A 314 -42.92 23.44 20.03
C VAL A 314 -44.02 23.12 19.03
N VAL A 315 -43.64 22.73 17.83
CA VAL A 315 -44.60 22.26 16.81
C VAL A 315 -44.20 20.84 16.37
N VAL A 316 -45.18 19.97 16.23
CA VAL A 316 -45.02 18.59 15.74
C VAL A 316 -45.41 18.54 14.29
N PHE A 317 -44.58 17.91 13.47
CA PHE A 317 -44.93 17.68 12.08
C PHE A 317 -46.23 16.86 11.95
N LYS A 318 -47.14 17.32 11.08
CA LYS A 318 -48.33 16.63 10.68
C LYS A 318 -48.42 16.54 9.17
N GLU A 319 -48.92 15.43 8.67
CA GLU A 319 -49.17 15.27 7.23
C GLU A 319 -50.07 16.38 6.73
N GLY A 320 -49.66 17.06 5.62
CA GLY A 320 -50.37 18.24 5.11
C GLY A 320 -49.68 19.58 5.39
N MET A 321 -48.68 19.66 6.27
CA MET A 321 -47.91 20.88 6.50
C MET A 321 -47.03 21.28 5.30
N SER A 322 -46.69 20.36 4.43
CA SER A 322 -45.83 20.57 3.24
C SER A 322 -46.52 21.32 2.10
N GLU A 323 -47.83 21.38 2.04
CA GLU A 323 -48.57 22.02 0.94
C GLU A 323 -48.61 23.55 1.00
N GLY A 324 -48.29 24.13 2.16
CA GLY A 324 -48.33 25.61 2.38
C GLY A 324 -47.14 26.38 1.80
N LEU A 325 -46.03 25.74 1.48
CA LEU A 325 -44.78 26.41 1.05
C LEU A 325 -44.65 26.58 -0.48
N GLN A 326 -45.33 25.78 -1.27
CA GLN A 326 -45.26 25.88 -2.76
C GLN A 326 -46.02 27.09 -3.30
N ASN A 327 -46.91 27.73 -2.51
CA ASN A 327 -47.70 28.89 -2.95
C ASN A 327 -47.13 30.26 -2.59
N SER A 328 -45.98 30.36 -1.86
CA SER A 328 -45.40 31.65 -1.46
C SER A 328 -44.14 32.05 -2.24
N SER A 329 -43.63 31.19 -3.14
CA SER A 329 -42.50 31.54 -4.03
C SER A 329 -42.93 32.07 -5.41
N ALA A 330 -44.21 32.34 -5.62
CA ALA A 330 -44.79 32.85 -6.86
C ALA A 330 -45.47 34.24 -6.74
N THR A 331 -44.95 35.06 -5.81
CA THR A 331 -45.36 36.50 -5.81
C THR A 331 -44.14 37.36 -5.57
#